data_6a25de885ac93b6fd87538e7a463a966
#
_entry.id   6a25de885ac93b6fd87538e7a463a966
#
_cell.length_a   1.000
_cell.length_b   1.000
_cell.length_c   1.000
_cell.angle_alpha   90.00
_cell.angle_beta   90.00
_cell.angle_gamma   90.00
#
_symmetry.space_group_name_H-M   'P 1'
#
loop_
_entity.id
_entity.type
_entity.pdbx_description
1 polymer ?
#
loop_
_entity_poly.entity_id
_entity_poly.type
_entity_poly.pdbx_seq_one_letter_code
_entity_poly.pdbx_strand_id
1 'polypeptide(L)'
;MQEISFNDIDGLNAAAGEEWGPWGPDYQMTQERINGFADLTDDHQWIHVDVERANAGPFGGPIAHGFFTLSLVPMLSAMLDEDGMRITGFTNAVNYGGDRLRFLAPV
;
A
#
# COMPACT_ATOMS: atom_id res chain seq x y z
N MET A 1 -13.39 8.03 16.91
CA MET A 1 -13.52 7.62 15.48
C MET A 1 -14.75 8.27 14.88
N GLN A 2 -14.63 8.89 13.73
CA GLN A 2 -15.74 9.48 12.99
C GLN A 2 -16.29 8.44 12.00
N GLU A 3 -17.59 8.19 12.06
CA GLU A 3 -18.28 7.33 11.11
C GLU A 3 -19.11 8.16 10.14
N ILE A 4 -18.95 7.92 8.85
CA ILE A 4 -19.69 8.60 7.79
C ILE A 4 -20.29 7.54 6.87
N SER A 5 -21.61 7.63 6.61
CA SER A 5 -22.24 6.73 5.66
C SER A 5 -21.72 6.97 4.24
N PHE A 6 -21.57 5.89 3.48
CA PHE A 6 -21.07 5.97 2.09
C PHE A 6 -21.93 6.83 1.16
N ASN A 7 -23.19 7.01 1.49
CA ASN A 7 -24.13 7.84 0.72
C ASN A 7 -24.32 9.25 1.27
N ASP A 8 -23.65 9.60 2.36
CA ASP A 8 -23.59 10.96 2.89
C ASP A 8 -22.50 11.77 2.16
N ILE A 9 -22.82 12.21 0.96
CA ILE A 9 -21.85 12.91 0.10
C ILE A 9 -21.36 14.21 0.74
N ASP A 10 -22.23 14.96 1.40
CA ASP A 10 -21.86 16.20 2.06
C ASP A 10 -20.91 15.94 3.23
N GLY A 11 -21.18 14.90 4.04
CA GLY A 11 -20.31 14.50 5.12
C GLY A 11 -18.93 14.02 4.62
N LEU A 12 -18.90 13.25 3.55
CA LEU A 12 -17.63 12.80 2.93
C LEU A 12 -16.83 13.98 2.39
N ASN A 13 -17.48 14.92 1.71
CA ASN A 13 -16.81 16.11 1.19
C ASN A 13 -16.28 17.01 2.32
N ALA A 14 -17.03 17.14 3.40
CA ALA A 14 -16.59 17.92 4.56
C ALA A 14 -15.39 17.29 5.27
N ALA A 15 -15.29 15.97 5.25
CA ALA A 15 -14.17 15.22 5.85
C ALA A 15 -12.93 15.18 4.95
N ALA A 16 -13.08 15.40 3.66
CA ALA A 16 -11.98 15.40 2.72
C ALA A 16 -11.09 16.65 2.94
N GLY A 17 -9.79 16.49 2.78
CA GLY A 17 -8.83 17.57 2.95
C GLY A 17 -7.53 17.26 2.22
N GLU A 18 -6.64 18.25 2.20
CA GLU A 18 -5.32 18.13 1.59
C GLU A 18 -4.24 17.65 2.56
N GLU A 19 -4.53 17.70 3.85
CA GLU A 19 -3.57 17.30 4.87
C GLU A 19 -3.61 15.79 5.12
N TRP A 20 -2.43 15.21 5.30
CA TRP A 20 -2.30 13.81 5.66
C TRP A 20 -2.68 13.59 7.12
N GLY A 21 -3.32 12.48 7.39
CA GLY A 21 -3.53 12.01 8.75
C GLY A 21 -2.25 11.49 9.41
N PRO A 22 -2.34 11.00 10.65
CA PRO A 22 -1.18 10.42 11.32
C PRO A 22 -0.69 9.15 10.62
N TRP A 23 0.59 8.84 10.81
CA TRP A 23 1.15 7.58 10.35
C TRP A 23 0.51 6.39 11.10
N GLY A 24 0.23 5.34 10.35
CA GLY A 24 -0.17 4.07 10.93
C GLY A 24 1.03 3.23 11.39
N PRO A 25 0.78 1.98 11.82
CA PRO A 25 1.86 1.06 12.19
C PRO A 25 2.80 0.77 11.02
N ASP A 26 4.07 0.51 11.34
CA ASP A 26 5.05 0.13 10.34
C ASP A 26 4.76 -1.27 9.78
N TYR A 27 5.00 -1.43 8.50
CA TYR A 27 5.03 -2.72 7.84
C TYR A 27 6.47 -3.04 7.44
N GLN A 28 6.98 -4.17 7.89
CA GLN A 28 8.32 -4.58 7.54
C GLN A 28 8.34 -5.35 6.23
N MET A 29 8.98 -4.76 5.23
CA MET A 29 9.23 -5.40 3.94
C MET A 29 10.45 -6.30 4.08
N THR A 30 10.23 -7.62 4.16
CA THR A 30 11.31 -8.61 4.31
C THR A 30 11.64 -9.25 2.97
N GLN A 31 12.87 -9.77 2.84
CA GLN A 31 13.26 -10.52 1.65
C GLN A 31 12.38 -11.75 1.43
N GLU A 32 11.98 -12.43 2.51
CA GLU A 32 11.07 -13.57 2.44
C GLU A 32 9.74 -13.19 1.79
N ARG A 33 9.18 -12.06 2.17
CA ARG A 33 7.93 -11.54 1.59
C ARG A 33 8.10 -11.16 0.12
N ILE A 34 9.20 -10.52 -0.23
CA ILE A 34 9.53 -10.17 -1.62
C ILE A 34 9.66 -11.44 -2.46
N ASN A 35 10.36 -12.44 -1.98
CA ASN A 35 10.47 -13.73 -2.65
C ASN A 35 9.11 -14.40 -2.84
N GLY A 36 8.25 -14.32 -1.83
CA GLY A 36 6.87 -14.84 -1.92
C GLY A 36 6.04 -14.14 -2.98
N PHE A 37 6.15 -12.82 -3.09
CA PHE A 37 5.48 -12.06 -4.15
C PHE A 37 6.04 -12.41 -5.53
N ALA A 38 7.34 -12.55 -5.65
CA ALA A 38 8.00 -12.98 -6.89
C ALA A 38 7.49 -14.35 -7.34
N ASP A 39 7.37 -15.31 -6.42
CA ASP A 39 6.85 -16.65 -6.71
C ASP A 39 5.37 -16.59 -7.11
N LEU A 40 4.57 -15.79 -6.42
CA LEU A 40 3.14 -15.66 -6.68
C LEU A 40 2.84 -15.05 -8.06
N THR A 41 3.66 -14.09 -8.49
CA THR A 41 3.44 -13.32 -9.74
C THR A 41 4.37 -13.76 -10.88
N ASP A 42 5.28 -14.69 -10.60
CA ASP A 42 6.32 -15.14 -11.54
C ASP A 42 7.22 -14.01 -12.05
N ASP A 43 7.46 -13.02 -11.20
CA ASP A 43 8.39 -11.92 -11.45
C ASP A 43 9.65 -12.08 -10.60
N HIS A 44 10.64 -12.79 -11.14
CA HIS A 44 11.90 -13.11 -10.48
C HIS A 44 13.05 -12.23 -10.98
N GLN A 45 12.79 -10.99 -11.33
CA GLN A 45 13.85 -10.07 -11.73
C GLN A 45 14.91 -9.96 -10.64
N TRP A 46 16.18 -9.96 -11.02
CA TRP A 46 17.30 -10.00 -10.07
C TRP A 46 17.31 -8.86 -9.04
N ILE A 47 16.77 -7.69 -9.39
CA ILE A 47 16.72 -6.55 -8.48
C ILE A 47 15.86 -6.82 -7.25
N HIS A 48 14.99 -7.82 -7.28
CA HIS A 48 14.12 -8.20 -6.19
C HIS A 48 14.64 -9.41 -5.42
N VAL A 49 15.17 -10.41 -6.10
CA VAL A 49 15.40 -11.73 -5.51
C VAL A 49 16.85 -12.15 -5.41
N ASP A 50 17.76 -11.60 -6.22
CA ASP A 50 19.19 -11.90 -6.18
C ASP A 50 19.91 -10.88 -5.28
N VAL A 51 20.00 -11.20 -3.99
CA VAL A 51 20.55 -10.30 -2.97
C VAL A 51 21.98 -9.88 -3.29
N GLU A 52 22.84 -10.82 -3.66
CA GLU A 52 24.25 -10.55 -3.96
C GLU A 52 24.38 -9.60 -5.16
N ARG A 53 23.69 -9.91 -6.25
CA ARG A 53 23.70 -9.07 -7.44
C ARG A 53 23.07 -7.70 -7.19
N ALA A 54 21.96 -7.65 -6.45
CA ALA A 54 21.28 -6.41 -6.10
C ALA A 54 22.14 -5.50 -5.21
N ASN A 55 22.91 -6.08 -4.29
CA ASN A 55 23.85 -5.31 -3.45
C ASN A 55 24.90 -4.59 -4.28
N ALA A 56 25.34 -5.17 -5.37
CA ALA A 56 26.28 -4.56 -6.33
C ALA A 56 25.58 -3.70 -7.38
N GLY A 57 24.26 -3.64 -7.38
CA GLY A 57 23.46 -2.90 -8.34
C GLY A 57 23.18 -1.46 -7.96
N PRO A 58 22.36 -0.77 -8.77
CA PRO A 58 22.16 0.68 -8.66
C PRO A 58 21.41 1.11 -7.39
N PHE A 59 20.66 0.22 -6.74
CA PHE A 59 19.90 0.54 -5.52
C PHE A 59 20.63 0.20 -4.22
N GLY A 60 21.80 -0.45 -4.31
CA GLY A 60 22.59 -0.85 -3.14
C GLY A 60 22.04 -2.02 -2.34
N GLY A 61 21.03 -2.68 -2.84
CA GLY A 61 20.36 -3.84 -2.23
C GLY A 61 19.12 -4.23 -2.99
N PRO A 62 18.48 -5.37 -2.63
CA PRO A 62 17.20 -5.75 -3.20
C PRO A 62 16.11 -4.72 -2.90
N ILE A 63 15.19 -4.57 -3.82
CA ILE A 63 14.02 -3.71 -3.66
C ILE A 63 12.75 -4.52 -3.84
N ALA A 64 11.68 -4.11 -3.17
CA ALA A 64 10.37 -4.69 -3.36
C ALA A 64 9.83 -4.32 -4.74
N HIS A 65 9.02 -5.23 -5.30
CA HIS A 65 8.24 -4.91 -6.50
C HIS A 65 7.32 -3.72 -6.20
N GLY A 66 7.25 -2.75 -7.10
CA GLY A 66 6.32 -1.63 -6.93
C GLY A 66 4.87 -2.11 -6.76
N PHE A 67 4.45 -3.10 -7.54
CA PHE A 67 3.12 -3.69 -7.43
C PHE A 67 2.89 -4.46 -6.13
N PHE A 68 3.93 -4.99 -5.51
CA PHE A 68 3.84 -5.55 -4.16
C PHE A 68 3.47 -4.46 -3.16
N THR A 69 4.18 -3.34 -3.18
CA THR A 69 3.89 -2.19 -2.33
C THR A 69 2.47 -1.68 -2.55
N LEU A 70 2.03 -1.55 -3.80
CA LEU A 70 0.67 -1.15 -4.12
C LEU A 70 -0.38 -2.14 -3.57
N SER A 71 -0.10 -3.44 -3.65
CA SER A 71 -1.01 -4.48 -3.18
C SER A 71 -1.27 -4.44 -1.67
N LEU A 72 -0.40 -3.78 -0.90
CA LEU A 72 -0.55 -3.63 0.54
C LEU A 72 -1.52 -2.52 0.95
N VAL A 73 -1.95 -1.67 0.04
CA VAL A 73 -2.80 -0.51 0.34
C VAL A 73 -4.07 -0.89 1.12
N PRO A 74 -4.84 -1.94 0.75
CA PRO A 74 -6.03 -2.29 1.52
C PRO A 74 -5.72 -2.68 2.97
N MET A 75 -4.66 -3.45 3.19
CA MET A 75 -4.24 -3.86 4.53
C MET A 75 -3.75 -2.66 5.35
N LEU A 76 -2.87 -1.84 4.77
CA LEU A 76 -2.33 -0.66 5.44
C LEU A 76 -3.42 0.35 5.78
N SER A 77 -4.40 0.50 4.90
CA SER A 77 -5.55 1.37 5.16
C SER A 77 -6.41 0.85 6.32
N ALA A 78 -6.58 -0.46 6.44
CA ALA A 78 -7.33 -1.06 7.54
C ALA A 78 -6.65 -0.91 8.91
N MET A 79 -5.32 -0.73 8.93
CA MET A 79 -4.56 -0.51 10.16
C MET A 79 -4.69 0.89 10.74
N LEU A 80 -5.30 1.83 10.03
CA LEU A 80 -5.41 3.24 10.43
C LEU A 80 -6.62 3.52 11.32
N ASP A 81 -7.41 2.53 11.70
CA ASP A 81 -8.81 2.69 12.06
C ASP A 81 -9.13 3.11 13.49
N GLU A 82 -8.19 3.22 14.42
CA GLU A 82 -8.59 3.50 15.82
C GLU A 82 -8.95 4.97 16.07
N ASP A 83 -8.37 5.92 15.33
CA ASP A 83 -8.61 7.35 15.50
C ASP A 83 -9.03 8.08 14.21
N GLY A 84 -9.30 7.34 13.16
CA GLY A 84 -9.59 7.89 11.84
C GLY A 84 -11.06 7.98 11.49
N MET A 85 -11.30 8.21 10.21
CA MET A 85 -12.63 8.20 9.61
C MET A 85 -12.96 6.80 9.11
N ARG A 86 -14.16 6.34 9.41
CA ARG A 86 -14.67 5.07 8.92
C ARG A 86 -15.89 5.31 8.02
N ILE A 87 -15.86 4.79 6.80
CA ILE A 87 -17.00 4.82 5.90
C ILE A 87 -17.85 3.58 6.14
N THR A 88 -19.15 3.79 6.34
CA THR A 88 -20.10 2.75 6.71
C THR A 88 -21.24 2.64 5.71
N GLY A 89 -22.10 1.62 5.88
CA GLY A 89 -23.35 1.46 5.12
C GLY A 89 -23.23 0.62 3.86
N PHE A 90 -22.05 0.06 3.56
CA PHE A 90 -21.85 -0.86 2.45
C PHE A 90 -21.52 -2.27 2.96
N THR A 91 -21.74 -3.28 2.13
CA THR A 91 -21.49 -4.68 2.50
C THR A 91 -20.02 -5.06 2.31
N ASN A 92 -19.44 -4.63 1.22
CA ASN A 92 -18.04 -4.88 0.88
C ASN A 92 -17.51 -3.75 -0.01
N ALA A 93 -16.19 -3.70 -0.14
CA ALA A 93 -15.51 -2.79 -1.05
C ALA A 93 -14.71 -3.58 -2.09
N VAL A 94 -14.72 -3.12 -3.32
CA VAL A 94 -13.99 -3.73 -4.43
C VAL A 94 -13.08 -2.68 -5.05
N ASN A 95 -11.83 -3.07 -5.30
CA ASN A 95 -10.90 -2.20 -6.01
C ASN A 95 -11.34 -2.03 -7.46
N TYR A 96 -11.70 -0.82 -7.82
CA TYR A 96 -12.17 -0.51 -9.17
C TYR A 96 -11.03 -0.14 -10.11
N GLY A 97 -10.04 0.59 -9.60
CA GLY A 97 -8.88 1.00 -10.36
C GLY A 97 -8.14 2.16 -9.73
N GLY A 98 -7.15 2.64 -10.42
CA GLY A 98 -6.35 3.78 -10.02
C GLY A 98 -5.78 4.52 -11.22
N ASP A 99 -5.40 5.77 -11.01
CA ASP A 99 -4.83 6.63 -12.03
C ASP A 99 -3.49 7.20 -11.56
N ARG A 100 -2.64 7.53 -12.54
CA ARG A 100 -1.41 8.30 -12.32
C ARG A 100 -0.47 7.67 -11.28
N LEU A 101 -0.40 6.34 -11.27
CA LEU A 101 0.48 5.62 -10.37
C LEU A 101 1.95 5.86 -10.75
N ARG A 102 2.76 6.20 -9.74
CA ARG A 102 4.22 6.33 -9.87
C ARG A 102 4.88 5.74 -8.63
N PHE A 103 5.93 4.97 -8.84
CA PHE A 103 6.79 4.48 -7.76
C PHE A 103 8.02 5.40 -7.69
N LEU A 104 7.97 6.39 -6.80
CA LEU A 104 8.94 7.49 -6.78
C LEU A 104 10.24 7.12 -6.08
N ALA A 105 10.22 6.14 -5.19
CA ALA A 105 11.38 5.68 -4.45
C ALA A 105 11.33 4.17 -4.25
N PRO A 106 12.48 3.48 -4.25
CA PRO A 106 12.54 2.05 -3.97
C PRO A 106 12.23 1.76 -2.50
N VAL A 107 11.64 0.60 -2.27
CA VAL A 107 11.36 0.09 -0.92
C VAL A 107 12.16 -1.16 -0.62
#